data_6e180ebf94f572eeaa1cdaa7c2b6cdd3
#
_entry.id   6e180ebf94f572eeaa1cdaa7c2b6cdd3
#
_cell.length_a   1.000
_cell.length_b   1.000
_cell.length_c   1.000
_cell.angle_alpha   90.00
_cell.angle_beta   90.00
_cell.angle_gamma   90.00
#
_symmetry.space_group_name_H-M   'P 1'
#
loop_
_entity.id
_entity.type
_entity.pdbx_description
1 polymer ?
#
loop_
_entity_poly.entity_id
_entity_poly.type
_entity_poly.pdbx_seq_one_letter_code
_entity_poly.pdbx_strand_id
1 'polypeptide(L)'
;MGRAHRSRPNRLGEKLRLIRIQFGLTQSALIDKLNVKSEPLYPSSISLFEKGAREPSLLVLLAYSNLAGVTINELVDDKVKLSDLSVKQKRRHPD
;
A
#
# COMPACT_ATOMS: atom_id res chain seq x y z
N MET A 1 5.07 -31.30 0.31
CA MET A 1 4.76 -30.89 0.30
C MET A 1 4.46 -30.12 0.25
N GLY A 2 4.62 -30.00 0.17
CA GLY A 2 4.36 -29.44 -0.01
C GLY A 2 3.74 -28.65 0.15
N ARG A 3 3.31 -28.38 0.53
CA ARG A 3 2.61 -27.47 0.59
C ARG A 3 3.06 -26.38 0.03
N ALA A 4 2.58 -25.99 -0.74
CA ALA A 4 3.05 -24.89 -1.40
C ALA A 4 2.72 -23.70 -0.61
N HIS A 5 3.62 -22.78 -0.51
CA HIS A 5 3.24 -21.65 0.15
C HIS A 5 2.76 -20.67 -0.86
N ARG A 6 1.92 -19.78 -0.45
CA ARG A 6 1.38 -18.75 -1.29
C ARG A 6 2.48 -17.77 -1.66
N SER A 7 2.55 -17.42 -2.91
CA SER A 7 3.49 -16.43 -3.36
C SER A 7 3.10 -15.06 -2.85
N ARG A 8 4.08 -14.29 -2.50
CA ARG A 8 3.85 -12.92 -2.12
C ARG A 8 4.31 -11.99 -3.22
N PRO A 9 3.64 -10.87 -3.41
CA PRO A 9 4.12 -9.86 -4.36
C PRO A 9 5.49 -9.35 -3.92
N ASN A 10 6.43 -9.32 -4.83
CA ASN A 10 7.78 -8.87 -4.52
C ASN A 10 7.92 -7.37 -4.47
N ARG A 11 7.06 -6.65 -5.18
CA ARG A 11 7.17 -5.20 -5.26
C ARG A 11 6.16 -4.46 -4.43
N LEU A 12 5.30 -5.18 -3.74
CA LEU A 12 4.22 -4.56 -3.00
C LEU A 12 4.72 -3.56 -1.96
N GLY A 13 5.71 -3.96 -1.17
CA GLY A 13 6.22 -3.07 -0.13
C GLY A 13 6.75 -1.77 -0.70
N GLU A 14 7.47 -1.84 -1.81
CA GLU A 14 7.99 -0.65 -2.47
C GLU A 14 6.88 0.25 -2.96
N LYS A 15 5.83 -0.35 -3.51
CA LYS A 15 4.69 0.43 -4.01
C LYS A 15 3.97 1.14 -2.87
N LEU A 16 3.80 0.44 -1.76
CA LEU A 16 3.13 1.05 -0.60
C LEU A 16 3.96 2.21 -0.06
N ARG A 17 5.27 2.05 -0.03
CA ARG A 17 6.14 3.12 0.42
C ARG A 17 6.09 4.30 -0.55
N LEU A 18 6.09 4.01 -1.84
CA LEU A 18 5.99 5.05 -2.85
C LEU A 18 4.72 5.88 -2.65
N ILE A 19 3.61 5.21 -2.43
CA ILE A 19 2.35 5.91 -2.20
C ILE A 19 2.47 6.85 -1.02
N ARG A 20 3.02 6.36 0.10
CA ARG A 20 3.16 7.19 1.28
C ARG A 20 4.04 8.41 1.00
N ILE A 21 5.16 8.20 0.33
CA ILE A 21 6.10 9.26 0.01
C ILE A 21 5.47 10.27 -0.94
N GLN A 22 4.75 9.79 -1.95
CA GLN A 22 4.11 10.65 -2.93
C GLN A 22 3.07 11.56 -2.29
N PHE A 23 2.44 11.09 -1.24
CA PHE A 23 1.43 11.90 -0.54
C PHE A 23 2.07 12.72 0.59
N GLY A 24 3.38 12.60 0.78
CA GLY A 24 4.09 13.38 1.80
C GLY A 24 3.70 13.02 3.22
N LEU A 25 3.37 11.75 3.46
CA LEU A 25 2.85 11.34 4.76
C LEU A 25 3.89 10.60 5.58
N THR A 26 3.87 10.85 6.89
CA THR A 26 4.59 9.99 7.83
C THR A 26 3.80 8.69 7.95
N GLN A 27 4.39 7.69 8.58
CA GLN A 27 3.68 6.43 8.78
C GLN A 27 2.43 6.66 9.64
N SER A 28 2.53 7.49 10.66
CA SER A 28 1.40 7.82 11.52
C SER A 28 0.28 8.53 10.75
N ALA A 29 0.65 9.51 9.96
CA ALA A 29 -0.32 10.26 9.17
C ALA A 29 -1.00 9.35 8.14
N LEU A 30 -0.25 8.41 7.59
CA LEU A 30 -0.81 7.46 6.64
C LEU A 30 -1.90 6.62 7.30
N ILE A 31 -1.67 6.18 8.53
CA ILE A 31 -2.66 5.38 9.24
C ILE A 31 -3.98 6.13 9.34
N ASP A 32 -3.91 7.42 9.67
CA ASP A 32 -5.11 8.24 9.75
C ASP A 32 -5.81 8.35 8.41
N LYS A 33 -5.04 8.48 7.34
CA LYS A 33 -5.61 8.60 6.01
C LYS A 33 -6.23 7.29 5.54
N LEU A 34 -5.60 6.18 5.87
CA LEU A 34 -6.15 4.87 5.48
C LEU A 34 -7.47 4.60 6.18
N ASN A 35 -7.58 5.05 7.41
CA ASN A 35 -8.83 4.97 8.17
C ASN A 35 -9.42 3.56 8.19
N VAL A 36 -8.59 2.57 8.44
CA VAL A 36 -9.02 1.18 8.50
C VAL A 36 -9.58 0.90 9.87
N LYS A 37 -10.82 0.43 9.92
CA LYS A 37 -11.49 0.15 11.18
C LYS A 37 -11.47 -1.30 11.57
N SER A 38 -11.17 -2.18 10.62
CA SER A 38 -11.25 -3.62 10.85
C SER A 38 -10.13 -4.17 11.72
N GLU A 39 -9.04 -3.44 11.82
CA GLU A 39 -7.89 -3.90 12.59
C GLU A 39 -7.05 -2.70 12.99
N PRO A 40 -6.34 -2.80 14.11
CA PRO A 40 -5.48 -1.69 14.52
C PRO A 40 -4.24 -1.66 13.64
N LEU A 41 -3.79 -0.47 13.30
CA LEU A 41 -2.56 -0.27 12.55
C LEU A 41 -1.67 0.66 13.36
N TYR A 42 -0.40 0.35 13.37
CA TYR A 42 0.60 1.15 14.08
C TYR A 42 1.70 1.53 13.09
N PRO A 43 2.50 2.53 13.40
CA PRO A 43 3.63 2.86 12.50
C PRO A 43 4.52 1.65 12.23
N SER A 44 4.70 0.78 13.23
CA SER A 44 5.49 -0.43 13.03
C SER A 44 4.83 -1.38 12.02
N SER A 45 3.50 -1.40 11.96
CA SER A 45 2.79 -2.20 10.97
C SER A 45 3.14 -1.71 9.57
N ILE A 46 3.07 -0.39 9.40
CA ILE A 46 3.39 0.21 8.09
C ILE A 46 4.84 -0.07 7.71
N SER A 47 5.74 0.04 8.67
CA SER A 47 7.14 -0.25 8.41
C SER A 47 7.33 -1.68 7.90
N LEU A 48 6.66 -2.64 8.54
CA LEU A 48 6.77 -4.05 8.14
C LEU A 48 6.20 -4.28 6.74
N PHE A 49 5.09 -3.63 6.43
CA PHE A 49 4.50 -3.72 5.07
C PHE A 49 5.49 -3.20 4.04
N GLU A 50 6.09 -2.05 4.30
CA GLU A 50 6.99 -1.40 3.34
C GLU A 50 8.28 -2.18 3.13
N LYS A 51 8.69 -2.91 4.15
CA LYS A 51 9.89 -3.76 4.04
C LYS A 51 9.60 -5.12 3.43
N GLY A 52 8.34 -5.42 3.21
CA GLY A 52 7.95 -6.72 2.71
C GLY A 52 8.01 -7.81 3.76
N ALA A 53 8.17 -7.45 5.02
CA ALA A 53 8.25 -8.43 6.10
C ALA A 53 6.88 -8.93 6.53
N ARG A 54 5.84 -8.19 6.17
CA ARG A 54 4.48 -8.55 6.53
C ARG A 54 3.57 -8.14 5.40
N GLU A 55 2.63 -8.98 5.06
CA GLU A 55 1.68 -8.69 3.99
C GLU A 55 0.44 -8.02 4.59
N PRO A 56 0.00 -6.88 4.04
CA PRO A 56 -1.23 -6.24 4.54
C PRO A 56 -2.43 -7.12 4.26
N SER A 57 -3.45 -7.01 5.10
CA SER A 57 -4.70 -7.69 4.85
C SER A 57 -5.38 -7.08 3.62
N LEU A 58 -6.36 -7.79 3.10
CA LEU A 58 -7.09 -7.31 1.94
C LEU A 58 -7.74 -5.95 2.20
N LEU A 59 -8.28 -5.74 3.39
CA LEU A 59 -8.95 -4.47 3.68
C LEU A 59 -7.95 -3.32 3.80
N VAL A 60 -6.74 -3.61 4.27
CA VAL A 60 -5.69 -2.61 4.29
C VAL A 60 -5.27 -2.27 2.86
N LEU A 61 -5.13 -3.29 2.01
CA LEU A 61 -4.81 -3.05 0.60
C LEU A 61 -5.88 -2.22 -0.08
N LEU A 62 -7.14 -2.49 0.24
CA LEU A 62 -8.24 -1.72 -0.33
C LEU A 62 -8.14 -0.25 0.11
N ALA A 63 -7.77 -0.01 1.36
CA ALA A 63 -7.61 1.36 1.84
C ALA A 63 -6.50 2.08 1.10
N TYR A 64 -5.36 1.41 0.87
CA TYR A 64 -4.28 1.99 0.07
C TYR A 64 -4.75 2.27 -1.35
N SER A 65 -5.47 1.33 -1.92
CA SER A 65 -6.00 1.46 -3.28
C SER A 65 -6.88 2.71 -3.39
N ASN A 66 -7.77 2.87 -2.43
CA ASN A 66 -8.67 4.02 -2.42
C ASN A 66 -7.91 5.34 -2.21
N LEU A 67 -6.95 5.34 -1.33
CA LEU A 67 -6.17 6.54 -1.07
C LEU A 67 -5.40 6.96 -2.32
N ALA A 68 -4.74 6.02 -2.95
CA ALA A 68 -3.83 6.33 -4.06
C ALA A 68 -4.54 6.42 -5.41
N GLY A 69 -5.78 5.94 -5.49
CA GLY A 69 -6.49 5.93 -6.76
C GLY A 69 -5.94 4.90 -7.73
N VAL A 70 -5.36 3.83 -7.21
CA VAL A 70 -4.88 2.72 -8.04
C VAL A 70 -5.68 1.49 -7.69
N THR A 71 -5.64 0.47 -8.54
CA THR A 71 -6.38 -0.76 -8.27
C THR A 71 -5.54 -1.66 -7.37
N ILE A 72 -6.20 -2.58 -6.69
CA ILE A 72 -5.49 -3.58 -5.91
C ILE A 72 -4.62 -4.40 -6.85
N ASN A 73 -5.11 -4.67 -8.05
CA ASN A 73 -4.34 -5.40 -9.03
C ASN A 73 -3.01 -4.72 -9.34
N GLU A 74 -3.05 -3.40 -9.50
CA GLU A 74 -1.82 -2.64 -9.75
C GLU A 74 -0.85 -2.76 -8.58
N LEU A 75 -1.36 -2.86 -7.37
CA LEU A 75 -0.51 -2.99 -6.20
C LEU A 75 0.15 -4.36 -6.11
N VAL A 76 -0.61 -5.41 -6.37
CA VAL A 76 -0.11 -6.77 -6.13
C VAL A 76 0.51 -7.44 -7.34
N ASP A 77 0.29 -6.93 -8.53
CA ASP A 77 0.84 -7.52 -9.74
C ASP A 77 2.26 -7.02 -9.94
N ASP A 78 3.23 -7.91 -9.76
CA ASP A 78 4.64 -7.56 -9.89
C ASP A 78 5.02 -7.12 -11.30
N LYS A 79 4.18 -7.42 -12.27
CA LYS A 79 4.44 -6.98 -13.64
C LYS A 79 4.19 -5.50 -13.81
N VAL A 80 3.42 -4.89 -12.92
CA VAL A 80 3.18 -3.45 -12.96
C VAL A 80 4.31 -2.81 -12.18
N LYS A 81 5.18 -2.08 -12.86
CA LYS A 81 6.34 -1.47 -12.23
C LYS A 81 5.96 -0.21 -11.50
N LEU A 82 6.81 0.20 -10.58
CA LEU A 82 6.59 1.45 -9.88
C LEU A 82 6.42 2.62 -10.82
N SER A 83 7.22 2.65 -11.87
CA SER A 83 7.16 3.74 -12.84
C SER A 83 5.84 3.78 -13.60
N ASP A 84 5.13 2.65 -13.64
CA ASP A 84 3.87 2.56 -14.35
C ASP A 84 2.67 2.73 -13.42
N LEU A 85 2.93 2.92 -12.13
CA LEU A 85 1.86 3.03 -11.15
C LEU A 85 1.23 4.41 -11.26
N SER A 86 -0.05 4.46 -11.51
CA SER A 86 -0.76 5.73 -11.66
C SER A 86 -1.25 6.26 -10.36
N VAL A 87 -0.35 6.59 -9.48
CA VAL A 87 -0.72 7.11 -8.17
C VAL A 87 -1.33 8.49 -8.32
N LYS A 88 -2.54 8.67 -7.80
CA LYS A 88 -3.16 9.95 -7.83
C LYS A 88 -2.52 10.82 -6.80
N GLN A 89 -1.92 11.90 -7.22
CA GLN A 89 -1.27 12.77 -6.29
C GLN A 89 -2.29 13.54 -5.54
N LYS A 90 -1.92 13.87 -4.31
CA LYS A 90 -2.76 14.67 -3.57
C LYS A 90 -2.66 16.03 -4.11
N ARG A 91 -3.52 16.52 -4.84
CA ARG A 91 -3.33 17.75 -5.35
C ARG A 91 -4.52 18.44 -5.14
N ARG A 92 -4.51 19.54 -5.14
CA ARG A 92 -5.50 20.21 -4.96
C ARG A 92 -6.24 20.22 -6.05
N HIS A 93 -7.24 20.31 -6.06
CA HIS A 93 -8.03 20.17 -6.99
C HIS A 93 -8.44 21.38 -7.38
N PRO A 94 -8.41 21.70 -8.23
CA PRO A 94 -8.72 22.96 -8.64
C PRO A 94 -10.09 23.19 -8.49
N ASP A 95 -10.59 23.09 -8.55
CA ASP A 95 -11.72 23.27 -8.48
C ASP A 95 -12.14 23.66 -8.15
#